data_6e1df13bcb76930b4fcc449f5a15b059
#
_entry.id   6e1df13bcb76930b4fcc449f5a15b059
#
_cell.length_a   1.000
_cell.length_b   1.000
_cell.length_c   1.000
_cell.angle_alpha   90.00
_cell.angle_beta   90.00
_cell.angle_gamma   90.00
#
_symmetry.space_group_name_H-M   'P 1'
#
loop_
_entity.id
_entity.type
_entity.pdbx_description
1 polymer ?
#
loop_
_entity_poly.entity_id
_entity_poly.type
_entity_poly.pdbx_seq_one_letter_code
_entity_poly.pdbx_strand_id
1 'polypeptide(L)'
;MRVAPPLRWVFALLACPVLAAAADLPATLTLLEGPAGLVRGVTRYALVEGVRMQAGDIIEIGDKGLAEFEFPDGAAIAMGPGTRMLAISMPRGRSAAGDFHVTAGALKVSGVSKDARLRVSTPVFTLWPAEGASVMVVRGGDGSVFIESGSARLAAAPATHNLKSGEFFSRKDAQKGTVSQRPSQAFMDAMPKAFFDPLPSRMARYKDREAQPRRIEEVSYADVEVWLKAPAGIRRPLVARFESRADDPKFRSALEANLRFHPEWDPILYPEKYLPPETAAESAGAPPAAKK
;
A
#
# COMPACT_ATOMS: atom_id res chain seq x y z
N MET A 1 44.36 -69.49 -7.67
CA MET A 1 44.39 -68.01 -7.49
C MET A 1 43.11 -67.49 -8.05
N ARG A 2 42.16 -67.01 -7.18
CA ARG A 2 40.91 -66.37 -7.59
C ARG A 2 41.08 -64.93 -7.25
N VAL A 3 40.99 -64.05 -8.29
CA VAL A 3 41.07 -62.59 -8.19
C VAL A 3 39.65 -62.08 -8.00
N ALA A 4 39.40 -61.33 -6.90
CA ALA A 4 38.14 -60.67 -6.61
C ALA A 4 38.03 -59.36 -7.38
N PRO A 5 36.83 -58.96 -7.87
CA PRO A 5 36.66 -57.68 -8.56
C PRO A 5 36.51 -56.50 -7.58
N PRO A 6 36.91 -55.28 -7.95
CA PRO A 6 36.82 -54.12 -7.06
C PRO A 6 35.40 -53.58 -6.96
N LEU A 7 34.97 -53.31 -5.74
CA LEU A 7 33.70 -52.73 -5.35
C LEU A 7 33.68 -51.26 -5.77
N ARG A 8 32.83 -50.90 -6.80
CA ARG A 8 32.60 -49.54 -7.26
C ARG A 8 31.57 -48.90 -6.35
N TRP A 9 32.01 -47.92 -5.56
CA TRP A 9 31.13 -47.02 -4.81
C TRP A 9 30.47 -46.06 -5.77
N VAL A 10 29.15 -46.16 -5.97
CA VAL A 10 28.32 -45.20 -6.66
C VAL A 10 27.91 -44.16 -5.64
N PHE A 11 28.50 -42.97 -5.71
CA PHE A 11 28.01 -41.80 -4.99
C PHE A 11 26.75 -41.30 -5.71
N ALA A 12 25.58 -41.59 -5.13
CA ALA A 12 24.32 -40.94 -5.51
C ALA A 12 24.33 -39.50 -4.99
N LEU A 13 24.59 -38.53 -5.86
CA LEU A 13 24.36 -37.13 -5.56
C LEU A 13 22.85 -36.91 -5.41
N LEU A 14 22.38 -36.76 -4.16
CA LEU A 14 21.05 -36.23 -3.88
C LEU A 14 21.02 -34.73 -4.30
N ALA A 15 20.49 -34.48 -5.50
CA ALA A 15 20.13 -33.16 -5.91
C ALA A 15 18.89 -32.72 -5.09
N CYS A 16 19.11 -31.94 -4.01
CA CYS A 16 18.06 -31.27 -3.29
C CYS A 16 17.47 -30.21 -4.22
N PRO A 17 16.17 -30.24 -4.58
CA PRO A 17 15.56 -29.14 -5.32
C PRO A 17 15.54 -27.91 -4.42
N VAL A 18 16.36 -26.92 -4.74
CA VAL A 18 16.25 -25.59 -4.15
C VAL A 18 14.91 -25.05 -4.65
N LEU A 19 13.90 -25.08 -3.78
CA LEU A 19 12.66 -24.32 -4.00
C LEU A 19 13.06 -22.83 -4.06
N ALA A 20 13.19 -22.31 -5.29
CA ALA A 20 13.32 -20.87 -5.50
C ALA A 20 12.04 -20.23 -4.97
N ALA A 21 12.12 -19.61 -3.80
CA ALA A 21 11.06 -18.75 -3.30
C ALA A 21 10.82 -17.68 -4.36
N ALA A 22 9.56 -17.54 -4.80
CA ALA A 22 9.19 -16.48 -5.72
C ALA A 22 9.53 -15.15 -5.05
N ALA A 23 10.55 -14.45 -5.58
CA ALA A 23 10.96 -13.15 -5.06
C ALA A 23 9.86 -12.12 -5.33
N ASP A 24 9.65 -11.20 -4.37
CA ASP A 24 8.82 -10.03 -4.59
C ASP A 24 9.37 -9.23 -5.79
N LEU A 25 8.47 -8.67 -6.58
CA LEU A 25 8.83 -7.73 -7.66
C LEU A 25 8.70 -6.30 -7.10
N PRO A 26 9.75 -5.76 -6.46
CA PRO A 26 9.67 -4.44 -5.86
C PRO A 26 9.59 -3.38 -6.96
N ALA A 27 8.60 -2.50 -6.87
CA ALA A 27 8.60 -1.28 -7.66
C ALA A 27 9.68 -0.33 -7.13
N THR A 28 10.43 0.27 -8.03
CA THR A 28 11.49 1.23 -7.69
C THR A 28 11.02 2.64 -7.98
N LEU A 29 11.24 3.57 -7.06
CA LEU A 29 11.00 5.00 -7.27
C LEU A 29 12.02 5.53 -8.28
N THR A 30 11.59 5.79 -9.49
CA THR A 30 12.46 6.19 -10.61
C THR A 30 12.37 7.66 -10.99
N LEU A 31 11.32 8.32 -10.49
CA LEU A 31 11.12 9.76 -10.61
C LEU A 31 10.54 10.32 -9.31
N LEU A 32 11.13 11.39 -8.82
CA LEU A 32 10.61 12.15 -7.70
C LEU A 32 10.77 13.65 -7.95
N GLU A 33 9.66 14.35 -8.02
CA GLU A 33 9.60 15.81 -8.06
C GLU A 33 8.90 16.32 -6.80
N GLY A 34 9.50 17.27 -6.11
CA GLY A 34 8.97 17.84 -4.88
C GLY A 34 9.04 16.90 -3.67
N PRO A 35 8.40 17.30 -2.55
CA PRO A 35 8.46 16.54 -1.31
C PRO A 35 7.55 15.30 -1.36
N ALA A 36 8.07 14.18 -0.86
CA ALA A 36 7.30 12.96 -0.63
C ALA A 36 7.74 12.26 0.65
N GLY A 37 6.77 11.77 1.41
CA GLY A 37 6.94 11.03 2.65
C GLY A 37 6.67 9.54 2.48
N LEU A 38 7.33 8.76 3.33
CA LEU A 38 7.14 7.33 3.48
C LEU A 38 6.99 6.99 4.95
N VAL A 39 5.95 6.24 5.32
CA VAL A 39 5.90 5.57 6.62
C VAL A 39 6.15 4.08 6.41
N ARG A 40 7.26 3.60 6.98
CA ARG A 40 7.67 2.19 6.97
C ARG A 40 7.87 1.72 8.41
N GLY A 41 7.18 0.64 8.80
CA GLY A 41 7.09 0.28 10.21
C GLY A 41 6.43 1.42 11.00
N VAL A 42 7.08 1.87 12.04
CA VAL A 42 6.66 3.00 12.90
C VAL A 42 7.48 4.27 12.66
N THR A 43 8.25 4.32 11.57
CA THR A 43 9.16 5.43 11.27
C THR A 43 8.73 6.16 10.00
N ARG A 44 8.85 7.47 10.05
CA ARG A 44 8.65 8.39 8.93
C ARG A 44 9.97 8.69 8.24
N TYR A 45 9.95 8.68 6.93
CA TYR A 45 11.09 8.92 6.07
C TYR A 45 10.77 9.95 4.99
N ALA A 46 11.78 10.65 4.50
CA ALA A 46 11.72 11.33 3.22
C ALA A 46 12.11 10.34 2.11
N LEU A 47 11.30 10.29 1.06
CA LEU A 47 11.58 9.49 -0.13
C LEU A 47 12.74 10.09 -0.92
N VAL A 48 13.49 9.23 -1.58
CA VAL A 48 14.52 9.55 -2.56
C VAL A 48 14.43 8.56 -3.72
N GLU A 49 14.85 8.96 -4.90
CA GLU A 49 14.89 8.07 -6.06
C GLU A 49 15.79 6.85 -5.80
N GLY A 50 15.40 5.69 -6.33
CA GLY A 50 16.05 4.41 -6.10
C GLY A 50 15.51 3.62 -4.90
N VAL A 51 14.62 4.18 -4.09
CA VAL A 51 13.95 3.46 -3.00
C VAL A 51 13.01 2.41 -3.60
N ARG A 52 13.09 1.19 -3.07
CA ARG A 52 12.17 0.10 -3.42
C ARG A 52 10.96 0.09 -2.51
N MET A 53 9.78 0.03 -3.12
CA MET A 53 8.50 -0.08 -2.41
C MET A 53 8.38 -1.45 -1.74
N GLN A 54 7.84 -1.48 -0.52
CA GLN A 54 7.60 -2.70 0.25
C GLN A 54 6.12 -2.80 0.62
N ALA A 55 5.67 -4.04 0.87
CA ALA A 55 4.35 -4.24 1.45
C ALA A 55 4.27 -3.54 2.82
N GLY A 56 3.17 -2.88 3.06
CA GLY A 56 2.93 -2.06 4.24
C GLY A 56 3.42 -0.60 4.13
N ASP A 57 4.13 -0.20 3.08
CA ASP A 57 4.52 1.20 2.90
C ASP A 57 3.30 2.10 2.75
N ILE A 58 3.30 3.19 3.50
CA ILE A 58 2.38 4.32 3.31
C ILE A 58 3.19 5.43 2.64
N ILE A 59 2.73 5.89 1.48
CA ILE A 59 3.39 6.91 0.67
C ILE A 59 2.49 8.11 0.55
N GLU A 60 3.04 9.29 0.81
CA GLU A 60 2.35 10.58 0.70
C GLU A 60 3.13 11.52 -0.19
N ILE A 61 2.46 12.04 -1.22
CA ILE A 61 3.02 13.03 -2.14
C ILE A 61 2.54 14.41 -1.70
N GLY A 62 3.46 15.34 -1.58
CA GLY A 62 3.14 16.73 -1.24
C GLY A 62 2.31 17.43 -2.33
N ASP A 63 1.75 18.60 -2.02
CA ASP A 63 0.78 19.33 -2.86
C ASP A 63 1.30 19.75 -4.25
N LYS A 64 2.60 19.74 -4.46
CA LYS A 64 3.26 20.02 -5.74
C LYS A 64 4.18 18.88 -6.19
N GLY A 65 4.03 17.70 -5.57
CA GLY A 65 4.88 16.58 -5.82
C GLY A 65 4.40 15.68 -6.96
N LEU A 66 5.34 14.92 -7.51
CA LEU A 66 5.11 13.83 -8.44
C LEU A 66 6.09 12.71 -8.09
N ALA A 67 5.61 11.48 -8.07
CA ALA A 67 6.45 10.31 -7.92
C ALA A 67 6.04 9.23 -8.91
N GLU A 68 7.02 8.50 -9.48
CA GLU A 68 6.77 7.34 -10.33
C GLU A 68 7.53 6.13 -9.83
N PHE A 69 6.81 5.06 -9.60
CA PHE A 69 7.34 3.75 -9.22
C PHE A 69 7.20 2.82 -10.42
N GLU A 70 8.32 2.33 -10.93
CA GLU A 70 8.36 1.37 -12.01
C GLU A 70 8.58 -0.05 -11.48
N PHE A 71 7.86 -1.01 -12.04
CA PHE A 71 8.04 -2.44 -11.79
C PHE A 71 8.98 -3.05 -12.83
N PRO A 72 9.69 -4.15 -12.50
CA PRO A 72 10.60 -4.82 -13.43
C PRO A 72 9.93 -5.37 -14.70
N ASP A 73 8.61 -5.59 -14.68
CA ASP A 73 7.82 -6.06 -15.81
C ASP A 73 7.35 -4.94 -16.77
N GLY A 74 7.71 -3.68 -16.47
CA GLY A 74 7.37 -2.50 -17.25
C GLY A 74 6.08 -1.80 -16.83
N ALA A 75 5.35 -2.34 -15.84
CA ALA A 75 4.25 -1.60 -15.25
C ALA A 75 4.78 -0.42 -14.43
N ALA A 76 3.97 0.64 -14.31
CA ALA A 76 4.32 1.80 -13.52
C ALA A 76 3.10 2.34 -12.76
N ILE A 77 3.37 2.91 -11.59
CA ILE A 77 2.42 3.67 -10.77
C ILE A 77 2.96 5.07 -10.60
N ALA A 78 2.32 6.05 -11.23
CA ALA A 78 2.63 7.47 -11.03
C ALA A 78 1.62 8.08 -10.05
N MET A 79 2.13 8.82 -9.07
CA MET A 79 1.39 9.47 -8.00
C MET A 79 1.52 10.97 -8.14
N GLY A 80 0.40 11.66 -8.33
CA GLY A 80 0.34 13.12 -8.44
C GLY A 80 0.24 13.83 -7.09
N PRO A 81 0.08 15.16 -7.11
CA PRO A 81 0.00 15.99 -5.92
C PRO A 81 -1.08 15.54 -4.93
N GLY A 82 -0.77 15.58 -3.63
CA GLY A 82 -1.66 15.21 -2.54
C GLY A 82 -2.08 13.74 -2.50
N THR A 83 -1.42 12.87 -3.26
CA THR A 83 -1.75 11.45 -3.30
C THR A 83 -1.28 10.75 -2.02
N ARG A 84 -2.17 9.95 -1.43
CA ARG A 84 -1.91 9.09 -0.28
C ARG A 84 -2.24 7.66 -0.62
N MET A 85 -1.24 6.79 -0.54
CA MET A 85 -1.34 5.37 -0.92
C MET A 85 -0.72 4.46 0.13
N LEU A 86 -1.40 3.35 0.42
CA LEU A 86 -0.88 2.22 1.17
C LEU A 86 -0.64 1.05 0.21
N ALA A 87 0.58 0.54 0.16
CA ALA A 87 0.91 -0.70 -0.51
C ALA A 87 0.55 -1.89 0.40
N ILE A 88 -0.66 -2.44 0.27
CA ILE A 88 -1.14 -3.55 1.13
C ILE A 88 -0.32 -4.81 0.85
N SER A 89 -0.12 -5.14 -0.42
CA SER A 89 0.74 -6.23 -0.87
C SER A 89 1.46 -5.87 -2.16
N MET A 90 2.66 -6.43 -2.32
CA MET A 90 3.44 -6.28 -3.55
C MET A 90 3.29 -7.52 -4.43
N PRO A 91 3.35 -7.39 -5.77
CA PRO A 91 3.36 -8.53 -6.66
C PRO A 91 4.54 -9.47 -6.35
N ARG A 92 4.29 -10.78 -6.39
CA ARG A 92 5.32 -11.81 -6.21
C ARG A 92 5.38 -12.68 -7.45
N GLY A 93 6.48 -12.65 -8.19
CA GLY A 93 6.60 -13.37 -9.44
C GLY A 93 5.52 -12.94 -10.47
N ARG A 94 5.31 -13.73 -11.49
CA ARG A 94 4.36 -13.43 -12.58
C ARG A 94 2.87 -13.60 -12.21
N SER A 95 2.55 -14.20 -11.08
CA SER A 95 1.17 -14.61 -10.73
C SER A 95 0.59 -13.91 -9.52
N ALA A 96 1.35 -13.08 -8.82
CA ALA A 96 0.89 -12.47 -7.59
C ALA A 96 0.19 -11.14 -7.81
N ALA A 97 -0.82 -10.89 -6.98
CA ALA A 97 -1.58 -9.65 -7.01
C ALA A 97 -0.87 -8.55 -6.21
N GLY A 98 -0.65 -7.41 -6.85
CA GLY A 98 -0.37 -6.16 -6.14
C GLY A 98 -1.68 -5.55 -5.64
N ASP A 99 -1.74 -5.20 -4.36
CA ASP A 99 -2.91 -4.57 -3.75
C ASP A 99 -2.54 -3.23 -3.14
N PHE A 100 -3.22 -2.19 -3.56
CA PHE A 100 -2.97 -0.81 -3.15
C PHE A 100 -4.27 -0.16 -2.66
N HIS A 101 -4.18 0.66 -1.64
CA HIS A 101 -5.30 1.48 -1.19
C HIS A 101 -4.95 2.96 -1.30
N VAL A 102 -5.78 3.72 -2.02
CA VAL A 102 -5.60 5.16 -2.24
C VAL A 102 -6.72 5.90 -1.53
N THR A 103 -6.38 6.77 -0.59
CA THR A 103 -7.37 7.55 0.16
C THR A 103 -7.67 8.89 -0.49
N ALA A 104 -6.69 9.46 -1.21
CA ALA A 104 -6.82 10.75 -1.87
C ALA A 104 -5.77 10.93 -2.97
N GLY A 105 -5.99 11.88 -3.87
CA GLY A 105 -5.05 12.33 -4.88
C GLY A 105 -5.31 11.80 -6.27
N ALA A 106 -4.31 11.88 -7.14
CA ALA A 106 -4.33 11.39 -8.52
C ALA A 106 -3.31 10.26 -8.70
N LEU A 107 -3.74 9.15 -9.27
CA LEU A 107 -2.89 7.99 -9.55
C LEU A 107 -3.05 7.58 -11.01
N LYS A 108 -1.93 7.33 -11.69
CA LYS A 108 -1.91 6.68 -13.00
C LYS A 108 -1.24 5.32 -12.87
N VAL A 109 -1.89 4.30 -13.38
CA VAL A 109 -1.33 2.96 -13.54
C VAL A 109 -1.15 2.72 -15.03
N SER A 110 0.04 2.36 -15.47
CA SER A 110 0.37 2.17 -16.88
C SER A 110 1.23 0.93 -17.10
N GLY A 111 1.34 0.47 -18.36
CA GLY A 111 2.16 -0.68 -18.71
C GLY A 111 1.64 -2.02 -18.15
N VAL A 112 0.38 -2.07 -17.69
CA VAL A 112 -0.20 -3.28 -17.13
C VAL A 112 -0.34 -4.34 -18.22
N SER A 113 0.22 -5.52 -17.99
CA SER A 113 0.09 -6.68 -18.86
C SER A 113 -1.19 -7.46 -18.56
N LYS A 114 -1.66 -8.28 -19.51
CA LYS A 114 -2.86 -9.13 -19.35
C LYS A 114 -2.75 -10.11 -18.17
N ASP A 115 -1.55 -10.50 -17.83
CA ASP A 115 -1.29 -11.45 -16.74
C ASP A 115 -1.10 -10.77 -15.40
N ALA A 116 -0.99 -9.44 -15.38
CA ALA A 116 -0.83 -8.68 -14.15
C ALA A 116 -2.12 -8.70 -13.33
N ARG A 117 -1.98 -8.89 -12.02
CA ARG A 117 -3.08 -8.83 -11.07
C ARG A 117 -2.87 -7.64 -10.16
N LEU A 118 -3.28 -6.48 -10.63
CA LEU A 118 -3.29 -5.27 -9.83
C LEU A 118 -4.69 -5.02 -9.31
N ARG A 119 -4.78 -4.61 -8.06
CA ARG A 119 -5.98 -4.10 -7.43
C ARG A 119 -5.68 -2.76 -6.80
N VAL A 120 -6.47 -1.75 -7.13
CA VAL A 120 -6.42 -0.44 -6.48
C VAL A 120 -7.78 -0.18 -5.85
N SER A 121 -7.83 -0.15 -4.53
CA SER A 121 -9.03 0.18 -3.77
C SER A 121 -8.99 1.63 -3.31
N THR A 122 -10.17 2.24 -3.22
CA THR A 122 -10.37 3.61 -2.73
C THR A 122 -11.61 3.63 -1.82
N PRO A 123 -11.92 4.70 -1.12
CA PRO A 123 -13.19 4.83 -0.40
C PRO A 123 -14.42 4.77 -1.30
N VAL A 124 -14.26 5.04 -2.61
CA VAL A 124 -15.38 5.21 -3.57
C VAL A 124 -15.59 4.01 -4.45
N PHE A 125 -14.50 3.36 -4.90
CA PHE A 125 -14.52 2.21 -5.81
C PHE A 125 -13.28 1.33 -5.61
N THR A 126 -13.34 0.14 -6.22
CA THR A 126 -12.17 -0.73 -6.41
C THR A 126 -11.96 -0.95 -7.91
N LEU A 127 -10.74 -0.73 -8.38
CA LEU A 127 -10.32 -0.92 -9.76
C LEU A 127 -9.39 -2.11 -9.88
N TRP A 128 -9.61 -2.95 -10.89
CA TRP A 128 -8.72 -4.01 -11.36
C TRP A 128 -8.33 -3.70 -12.80
N PRO A 129 -7.20 -3.00 -13.03
CA PRO A 129 -6.66 -2.83 -14.37
C PRO A 129 -6.37 -4.21 -14.97
N ALA A 130 -6.84 -4.48 -16.18
CA ALA A 130 -6.58 -5.75 -16.87
C ALA A 130 -5.38 -5.63 -17.81
N GLU A 131 -5.30 -4.51 -18.53
CA GLU A 131 -4.18 -4.17 -19.40
C GLU A 131 -4.16 -2.67 -19.70
N GLY A 132 -3.01 -2.16 -20.17
CA GLY A 132 -2.89 -0.79 -20.66
C GLY A 132 -2.68 0.25 -19.57
N ALA A 133 -3.40 1.37 -19.66
CA ALA A 133 -3.25 2.50 -18.76
C ALA A 133 -4.60 3.05 -18.28
N SER A 134 -4.66 3.39 -16.99
CA SER A 134 -5.81 4.02 -16.36
C SER A 134 -5.37 5.13 -15.39
N VAL A 135 -6.13 6.22 -15.37
CA VAL A 135 -5.93 7.35 -14.47
C VAL A 135 -7.12 7.45 -13.53
N MET A 136 -6.86 7.64 -12.25
CA MET A 136 -7.89 7.85 -11.26
C MET A 136 -7.62 9.11 -10.43
N VAL A 137 -8.70 9.75 -10.02
CA VAL A 137 -8.67 10.89 -9.08
C VAL A 137 -9.66 10.61 -7.97
N VAL A 138 -9.22 10.77 -6.72
CA VAL A 138 -10.01 10.59 -5.50
C VAL A 138 -9.91 11.84 -4.65
N ARG A 139 -11.06 12.42 -4.29
CA ARG A 139 -11.13 13.62 -3.44
C ARG A 139 -12.35 13.50 -2.52
N GLY A 140 -12.10 13.32 -1.22
CA GLY A 140 -13.19 13.13 -0.26
C GLY A 140 -14.07 11.93 -0.63
N GLY A 141 -15.39 12.14 -0.80
CA GLY A 141 -16.35 11.12 -1.23
C GLY A 141 -16.41 10.94 -2.76
N ASP A 142 -15.68 11.75 -3.53
CA ASP A 142 -15.70 11.73 -4.98
C ASP A 142 -14.60 10.84 -5.55
N GLY A 143 -14.92 10.12 -6.61
CA GLY A 143 -13.94 9.30 -7.32
C GLY A 143 -14.23 9.20 -8.80
N SER A 144 -13.18 9.26 -9.60
CA SER A 144 -13.26 9.18 -11.06
C SER A 144 -12.13 8.31 -11.61
N VAL A 145 -12.42 7.61 -12.71
CA VAL A 145 -11.46 6.78 -13.44
C VAL A 145 -11.62 7.01 -14.93
N PHE A 146 -10.51 7.19 -15.63
CA PHE A 146 -10.43 7.23 -17.08
C PHE A 146 -9.54 6.10 -17.58
N ILE A 147 -10.01 5.33 -18.55
CA ILE A 147 -9.24 4.28 -19.21
C ILE A 147 -8.59 4.88 -20.46
N GLU A 148 -7.29 5.19 -20.38
CA GLU A 148 -6.54 5.72 -21.52
C GLU A 148 -6.34 4.66 -22.61
N SER A 149 -6.00 3.43 -22.18
CA SER A 149 -5.83 2.29 -23.10
C SER A 149 -6.15 0.98 -22.39
N GLY A 150 -6.52 -0.03 -23.17
CA GLY A 150 -6.84 -1.35 -22.67
C GLY A 150 -8.20 -1.43 -21.99
N SER A 151 -8.26 -2.06 -20.82
CA SER A 151 -9.51 -2.29 -20.10
C SER A 151 -9.30 -2.44 -18.60
N ALA A 152 -10.37 -2.23 -17.82
CA ALA A 152 -10.39 -2.46 -16.38
C ALA A 152 -11.77 -2.88 -15.90
N ARG A 153 -11.81 -3.70 -14.84
CA ARG A 153 -13.02 -3.94 -14.06
C ARG A 153 -13.06 -2.95 -12.91
N LEU A 154 -14.21 -2.31 -12.70
CA LEU A 154 -14.43 -1.36 -11.63
C LEU A 154 -15.67 -1.76 -10.82
N ALA A 155 -15.53 -1.92 -9.50
CA ALA A 155 -16.64 -2.12 -8.57
C ALA A 155 -16.87 -0.84 -7.76
N ALA A 156 -18.08 -0.30 -7.87
CA ALA A 156 -18.57 0.83 -7.08
C ALA A 156 -19.99 0.49 -6.62
N ALA A 157 -20.13 0.00 -5.40
CA ALA A 157 -21.39 -0.53 -4.88
C ALA A 157 -22.59 0.39 -5.19
N PRO A 158 -23.73 -0.13 -5.65
CA PRO A 158 -24.04 -1.58 -5.78
C PRO A 158 -23.63 -2.18 -7.15
N ALA A 159 -22.96 -1.44 -8.06
CA ALA A 159 -22.70 -1.85 -9.42
C ALA A 159 -21.22 -2.23 -9.67
N THR A 160 -21.04 -3.07 -10.71
CA THR A 160 -19.72 -3.38 -11.28
C THR A 160 -19.74 -3.01 -12.76
N HIS A 161 -18.67 -2.40 -13.25
CA HIS A 161 -18.51 -1.95 -14.63
C HIS A 161 -17.26 -2.59 -15.24
N ASN A 162 -17.34 -2.99 -16.50
CA ASN A 162 -16.19 -3.35 -17.32
C ASN A 162 -15.91 -2.18 -18.26
N LEU A 163 -14.87 -1.42 -17.93
CA LEU A 163 -14.50 -0.22 -18.65
C LEU A 163 -13.49 -0.52 -19.74
N LYS A 164 -13.61 0.15 -20.89
CA LYS A 164 -12.73 0.04 -22.05
C LYS A 164 -12.03 1.35 -22.33
N SER A 165 -11.02 1.30 -23.17
CA SER A 165 -10.31 2.49 -23.66
C SER A 165 -11.27 3.60 -24.11
N GLY A 166 -11.03 4.82 -23.63
CA GLY A 166 -11.84 6.01 -23.85
C GLY A 166 -13.01 6.17 -22.88
N GLU A 167 -13.36 5.16 -22.08
CA GLU A 167 -14.46 5.27 -21.13
C GLU A 167 -14.02 5.91 -19.82
N PHE A 168 -14.93 6.71 -19.29
CA PHE A 168 -14.77 7.49 -18.07
C PHE A 168 -15.87 7.14 -17.08
N PHE A 169 -15.48 6.72 -15.88
CA PHE A 169 -16.36 6.53 -14.74
C PHE A 169 -16.24 7.70 -13.78
N SER A 170 -17.35 8.18 -13.23
CA SER A 170 -17.36 9.12 -12.13
C SER A 170 -18.46 8.83 -11.13
N ARG A 171 -18.16 9.07 -9.86
CA ARG A 171 -19.08 8.98 -8.73
C ARG A 171 -18.84 10.15 -7.80
N LYS A 172 -19.90 10.83 -7.40
CA LYS A 172 -19.88 11.91 -6.40
C LYS A 172 -20.57 11.42 -5.13
N ASP A 173 -19.89 11.52 -4.00
CA ASP A 173 -20.38 11.06 -2.70
C ASP A 173 -20.99 9.66 -2.76
N ALA A 174 -22.13 9.45 -2.08
CA ALA A 174 -22.88 8.19 -2.08
C ALA A 174 -23.80 8.01 -3.30
N GLN A 175 -23.73 8.89 -4.32
CA GLN A 175 -24.59 8.80 -5.51
C GLN A 175 -24.22 7.61 -6.38
N LYS A 176 -25.11 7.23 -7.28
CA LYS A 176 -24.85 6.19 -8.28
C LYS A 176 -23.75 6.66 -9.25
N GLY A 177 -22.74 5.82 -9.47
CA GLY A 177 -21.70 6.08 -10.46
C GLY A 177 -22.24 6.10 -11.88
N THR A 178 -21.64 6.92 -12.73
CA THR A 178 -21.98 7.08 -14.16
C THR A 178 -20.78 6.72 -15.03
N VAL A 179 -21.05 6.15 -16.20
CA VAL A 179 -20.04 5.89 -17.23
C VAL A 179 -20.35 6.77 -18.45
N SER A 180 -19.34 7.41 -19.01
CA SER A 180 -19.42 8.22 -20.23
C SER A 180 -18.23 7.96 -21.15
N GLN A 181 -18.34 8.41 -22.41
CA GLN A 181 -17.30 8.19 -23.46
C GLN A 181 -16.19 9.26 -23.40
N ARG A 182 -16.31 10.24 -22.52
CA ARG A 182 -15.31 11.31 -22.39
C ARG A 182 -15.16 11.70 -20.92
N PRO A 183 -13.93 11.99 -20.45
CA PRO A 183 -13.71 12.55 -19.13
C PRO A 183 -14.33 13.94 -19.01
N SER A 184 -14.76 14.28 -17.80
CA SER A 184 -15.26 15.64 -17.50
C SER A 184 -14.11 16.65 -17.50
N GLN A 185 -14.42 17.94 -17.79
CA GLN A 185 -13.44 19.00 -17.71
C GLN A 185 -12.79 19.09 -16.31
N ALA A 186 -13.60 18.94 -15.26
CA ALA A 186 -13.11 18.96 -13.87
C ALA A 186 -12.11 17.82 -13.58
N PHE A 187 -12.26 16.65 -14.22
CA PHE A 187 -11.29 15.57 -14.11
C PHE A 187 -10.00 15.94 -14.86
N MET A 188 -10.10 16.47 -16.07
CA MET A 188 -8.94 16.90 -16.87
C MET A 188 -8.12 17.97 -16.13
N ASP A 189 -8.80 18.96 -15.52
CA ASP A 189 -8.17 20.02 -14.75
C ASP A 189 -7.52 19.53 -13.46
N ALA A 190 -8.05 18.44 -12.89
CA ALA A 190 -7.52 17.81 -11.68
C ALA A 190 -6.33 16.88 -11.94
N MET A 191 -6.14 16.45 -13.18
CA MET A 191 -5.10 15.51 -13.58
C MET A 191 -3.74 16.23 -13.71
N PRO A 192 -2.66 15.71 -13.11
CA PRO A 192 -1.33 16.25 -13.29
C PRO A 192 -0.92 16.27 -14.77
N LYS A 193 -0.29 17.36 -15.21
CA LYS A 193 0.17 17.49 -16.61
C LYS A 193 1.12 16.35 -17.02
N ALA A 194 1.96 15.88 -16.10
CA ALA A 194 2.86 14.77 -16.33
C ALA A 194 2.16 13.42 -16.64
N PHE A 195 0.85 13.32 -16.38
CA PHE A 195 0.10 12.10 -16.73
C PHE A 195 -0.32 12.06 -18.20
N PHE A 196 -0.31 13.20 -18.90
CA PHE A 196 -0.66 13.24 -20.33
C PHE A 196 0.43 12.67 -21.22
N ASP A 197 1.70 12.82 -20.83
CA ASP A 197 2.84 12.37 -21.61
C ASP A 197 3.47 11.11 -20.99
N PRO A 198 3.60 10.03 -21.76
CA PRO A 198 4.29 8.84 -21.27
C PRO A 198 5.78 9.17 -21.07
N LEU A 199 6.27 8.95 -19.87
CA LEU A 199 7.69 9.11 -19.57
C LEU A 199 8.44 7.84 -19.99
N PRO A 200 9.66 7.97 -20.58
CA PRO A 200 10.48 6.80 -20.86
C PRO A 200 10.92 6.14 -19.54
N SER A 201 10.97 4.81 -19.50
CA SER A 201 11.42 4.06 -18.34
C SER A 201 12.82 4.50 -17.90
N ARG A 202 12.96 4.70 -16.59
CA ARG A 202 14.22 5.05 -15.92
C ARG A 202 14.78 3.88 -15.10
N MET A 203 14.09 2.73 -15.07
CA MET A 203 14.45 1.55 -14.28
C MET A 203 15.92 1.14 -14.46
N ALA A 204 16.46 1.26 -15.68
CA ALA A 204 17.86 0.91 -15.96
C ALA A 204 18.88 1.69 -15.11
N ARG A 205 18.55 2.91 -14.67
CA ARG A 205 19.43 3.72 -13.81
C ARG A 205 19.57 3.16 -12.40
N TYR A 206 18.60 2.35 -11.96
CA TYR A 206 18.49 1.85 -10.59
C TYR A 206 18.63 0.33 -10.49
N LYS A 207 18.99 -0.36 -11.61
CA LYS A 207 19.10 -1.83 -11.67
C LYS A 207 20.02 -2.38 -10.57
N ASP A 208 21.17 -1.72 -10.35
CA ASP A 208 22.20 -2.13 -9.39
C ASP A 208 22.33 -1.13 -8.22
N ARG A 209 21.34 -0.24 -8.06
CA ARG A 209 21.36 0.81 -7.04
C ARG A 209 20.05 0.78 -6.27
N GLU A 210 20.11 0.36 -5.02
CA GLU A 210 19.03 0.52 -4.08
C GLU A 210 19.36 1.68 -3.14
N ALA A 211 18.50 2.69 -3.12
CA ALA A 211 18.63 3.79 -2.18
C ALA A 211 17.83 3.48 -0.91
N GLN A 212 18.35 3.93 0.22
CA GLN A 212 17.62 3.91 1.48
C GLN A 212 16.89 5.23 1.66
N PRO A 213 15.62 5.22 2.09
CA PRO A 213 14.89 6.45 2.39
C PRO A 213 15.51 7.14 3.61
N ARG A 214 15.51 8.47 3.62
CA ARG A 214 16.12 9.24 4.69
C ARG A 214 15.22 9.28 5.91
N ARG A 215 15.65 8.69 7.03
CA ARG A 215 14.90 8.72 8.30
C ARG A 215 14.67 10.15 8.77
N ILE A 216 13.44 10.45 9.21
CA ILE A 216 13.06 11.74 9.81
C ILE A 216 12.85 11.53 11.31
N GLU A 217 11.77 10.86 11.69
CA GLU A 217 11.33 10.70 13.07
C GLU A 217 10.41 9.47 13.20
N GLU A 218 9.99 9.16 14.39
CA GLU A 218 8.91 8.21 14.61
C GLU A 218 7.56 8.83 14.24
N VAL A 219 6.67 7.97 13.72
CA VAL A 219 5.35 8.41 13.25
C VAL A 219 4.52 8.98 14.40
N SER A 220 3.91 10.14 14.18
CA SER A 220 2.89 10.72 15.04
C SER A 220 1.49 10.20 14.66
N TYR A 221 0.50 10.40 15.55
CA TYR A 221 -0.89 10.05 15.23
C TYR A 221 -1.39 10.81 13.98
N ALA A 222 -1.04 12.08 13.84
CA ALA A 222 -1.44 12.91 12.69
C ALA A 222 -0.94 12.35 11.36
N ASP A 223 0.25 11.75 11.32
CA ASP A 223 0.80 11.15 10.11
C ASP A 223 -0.01 9.93 9.64
N VAL A 224 -0.73 9.25 10.55
CA VAL A 224 -1.44 8.00 10.23
C VAL A 224 -2.95 8.07 10.51
N GLU A 225 -3.47 9.20 10.95
CA GLU A 225 -4.86 9.38 11.33
C GLU A 225 -5.84 8.93 10.24
N VAL A 226 -5.59 9.32 8.98
CA VAL A 226 -6.45 8.97 7.86
C VAL A 226 -6.52 7.45 7.64
N TRP A 227 -5.44 6.75 7.96
CA TRP A 227 -5.33 5.30 7.85
C TRP A 227 -5.99 4.58 9.02
N LEU A 228 -5.84 5.12 10.23
CA LEU A 228 -6.50 4.60 11.43
C LEU A 228 -8.00 4.82 11.42
N LYS A 229 -8.49 5.81 10.68
CA LYS A 229 -9.92 6.08 10.44
C LYS A 229 -10.47 5.43 9.17
N ALA A 230 -9.64 4.74 8.39
CA ALA A 230 -10.05 4.05 7.17
C ALA A 230 -11.04 2.89 7.47
N PRO A 231 -11.71 2.32 6.44
CA PRO A 231 -12.56 1.14 6.62
C PRO A 231 -11.85 -0.01 7.35
N ALA A 232 -12.59 -0.80 8.12
CA ALA A 232 -12.05 -1.84 9.01
C ALA A 232 -11.03 -2.79 8.34
N GLY A 233 -11.25 -3.16 7.07
CA GLY A 233 -10.32 -4.01 6.32
C GLY A 233 -8.94 -3.39 6.09
N ILE A 234 -8.85 -2.06 6.11
CA ILE A 234 -7.59 -1.31 5.95
C ILE A 234 -6.95 -1.02 7.32
N ARG A 235 -7.75 -0.54 8.30
CA ARG A 235 -7.21 -0.08 9.58
C ARG A 235 -6.82 -1.20 10.54
N ARG A 236 -7.56 -2.34 10.55
CA ARG A 236 -7.30 -3.44 11.49
C ARG A 236 -5.86 -3.97 11.48
N PRO A 237 -5.24 -4.23 10.31
CA PRO A 237 -3.84 -4.64 10.26
C PRO A 237 -2.85 -3.60 10.80
N LEU A 238 -3.26 -2.32 10.83
CA LEU A 238 -2.40 -1.24 11.31
C LEU A 238 -2.36 -1.15 12.84
N VAL A 239 -3.30 -1.79 13.54
CA VAL A 239 -3.30 -1.84 15.02
C VAL A 239 -2.03 -2.52 15.51
N ALA A 240 -1.78 -3.74 15.09
CA ALA A 240 -0.54 -4.46 15.46
C ALA A 240 0.73 -3.75 15.00
N ARG A 241 0.67 -3.06 13.84
CA ARG A 241 1.82 -2.30 13.32
C ARG A 241 2.20 -1.13 14.21
N PHE A 242 1.23 -0.39 14.72
CA PHE A 242 1.45 0.83 15.48
C PHE A 242 1.26 0.64 17.00
N GLU A 243 1.10 -0.60 17.48
CA GLU A 243 0.85 -0.92 18.88
C GLU A 243 1.89 -0.29 19.80
N SER A 244 3.17 -0.41 19.48
CA SER A 244 4.27 0.21 20.24
C SER A 244 4.21 1.75 20.32
N ARG A 245 3.46 2.39 19.43
CA ARG A 245 3.26 3.85 19.49
C ARG A 245 2.26 4.26 20.56
N ALA A 246 1.44 3.32 21.06
CA ALA A 246 0.55 3.60 22.20
C ALA A 246 1.30 3.86 23.52
N ASP A 247 2.59 3.56 23.60
CA ASP A 247 3.46 3.92 24.73
C ASP A 247 3.86 5.41 24.70
N ASP A 248 3.79 6.07 23.55
CA ASP A 248 4.01 7.51 23.43
C ASP A 248 2.79 8.27 23.96
N PRO A 249 2.92 9.13 24.98
CA PRO A 249 1.76 9.78 25.60
C PRO A 249 0.94 10.65 24.65
N LYS A 250 1.56 11.28 23.65
CA LYS A 250 0.85 12.12 22.67
C LYS A 250 0.08 11.26 21.68
N PHE A 251 0.69 10.17 21.22
CA PHE A 251 0.02 9.24 20.32
C PHE A 251 -1.16 8.55 21.04
N ARG A 252 -0.95 8.09 22.27
CA ARG A 252 -1.98 7.49 23.13
C ARG A 252 -3.16 8.43 23.36
N SER A 253 -2.92 9.66 23.78
CA SER A 253 -3.98 10.66 24.01
C SER A 253 -4.80 10.93 22.74
N ALA A 254 -4.15 10.95 21.58
CA ALA A 254 -4.84 11.13 20.30
C ALA A 254 -5.68 9.89 19.92
N LEU A 255 -5.21 8.66 20.22
CA LEU A 255 -5.99 7.44 20.06
C LEU A 255 -7.26 7.47 20.94
N GLU A 256 -7.12 7.82 22.21
CA GLU A 256 -8.21 7.91 23.17
C GLU A 256 -9.27 8.92 22.71
N ALA A 257 -8.86 10.10 22.27
CA ALA A 257 -9.75 11.15 21.78
C ALA A 257 -10.54 10.72 20.52
N ASN A 258 -10.00 9.79 19.74
CA ASN A 258 -10.57 9.33 18.47
C ASN A 258 -11.06 7.88 18.50
N LEU A 259 -11.13 7.24 19.67
CA LEU A 259 -11.42 5.81 19.83
C LEU A 259 -12.69 5.34 19.11
N ARG A 260 -13.71 6.18 19.03
CA ARG A 260 -14.97 5.90 18.31
C ARG A 260 -14.77 5.57 16.82
N PHE A 261 -13.70 6.05 16.19
CA PHE A 261 -13.41 5.81 14.77
C PHE A 261 -12.55 4.55 14.54
N HIS A 262 -11.86 4.08 15.57
CA HIS A 262 -11.00 2.90 15.52
C HIS A 262 -11.10 2.07 16.82
N PRO A 263 -12.28 1.49 17.08
CA PRO A 263 -12.57 0.78 18.35
C PRO A 263 -11.66 -0.43 18.61
N GLU A 264 -10.94 -0.89 17.60
CA GLU A 264 -9.97 -1.97 17.71
C GLU A 264 -8.79 -1.64 18.65
N TRP A 265 -8.60 -0.36 19.01
CA TRP A 265 -7.59 0.07 19.97
C TRP A 265 -8.02 -0.04 21.44
N ASP A 266 -9.33 -0.23 21.72
CA ASP A 266 -9.82 -0.29 23.11
C ASP A 266 -9.12 -1.36 23.96
N PRO A 267 -8.86 -2.60 23.48
CA PRO A 267 -8.12 -3.60 24.25
C PRO A 267 -6.66 -3.24 24.54
N ILE A 268 -6.03 -2.44 23.67
CA ILE A 268 -4.62 -1.99 23.84
C ILE A 268 -4.57 -0.81 24.83
N LEU A 269 -5.53 0.09 24.75
CA LEU A 269 -5.58 1.28 25.57
C LEU A 269 -6.04 0.95 27.01
N TYR A 270 -6.93 -0.05 27.16
CA TYR A 270 -7.59 -0.43 28.42
C TYR A 270 -7.59 -1.94 28.60
N PRO A 271 -6.41 -2.60 28.68
CA PRO A 271 -6.32 -4.06 28.80
C PRO A 271 -7.07 -4.61 30.02
N GLU A 272 -7.16 -3.84 31.10
CA GLU A 272 -7.84 -4.21 32.32
C GLU A 272 -9.34 -4.52 32.14
N LYS A 273 -9.99 -3.95 31.11
CA LYS A 273 -11.38 -4.26 30.79
C LYS A 273 -11.58 -5.68 30.26
N TYR A 274 -10.52 -6.31 29.78
CA TYR A 274 -10.53 -7.58 29.06
C TYR A 274 -9.86 -8.72 29.84
N LEU A 275 -9.30 -8.42 31.05
CA LEU A 275 -8.75 -9.42 31.94
C LEU A 275 -9.85 -10.25 32.58
N PRO A 276 -9.67 -11.56 32.79
CA PRO A 276 -10.57 -12.37 33.61
C PRO A 276 -10.66 -11.80 35.05
N PRO A 277 -11.82 -11.87 35.71
CA PRO A 277 -12.03 -11.25 37.03
C PRO A 277 -11.05 -11.72 38.13
N GLU A 278 -10.47 -12.91 38.02
CA GLU A 278 -9.47 -13.42 38.98
C GLU A 278 -8.13 -12.68 38.92
N THR A 279 -7.72 -12.17 37.75
CA THR A 279 -6.44 -11.48 37.59
C THR A 279 -6.54 -9.98 37.98
N ALA A 280 -7.74 -9.42 37.90
CA ALA A 280 -7.98 -8.02 38.31
C ALA A 280 -7.93 -7.83 39.85
N ALA A 281 -8.27 -8.86 40.62
CA ALA A 281 -8.22 -8.82 42.06
C ALA A 281 -6.78 -8.89 42.63
N GLU A 282 -5.88 -9.56 41.95
CA GLU A 282 -4.49 -9.75 42.36
C GLU A 282 -3.63 -8.48 42.12
N SER A 283 -3.96 -7.67 41.09
CA SER A 283 -3.30 -6.39 40.82
C SER A 283 -3.76 -5.25 41.73
N ALA A 284 -4.94 -5.36 42.34
CA ALA A 284 -5.50 -4.33 43.25
C ALA A 284 -5.16 -4.56 44.70
N GLY A 285 -4.54 -5.68 45.09
CA GLY A 285 -4.47 -6.14 46.48
C GLY A 285 -3.10 -6.40 47.05
N ALA A 286 -2.02 -5.67 46.69
CA ALA A 286 -0.77 -5.70 47.44
C ALA A 286 -0.74 -4.59 48.51
N PRO A 287 -0.93 -4.89 49.81
CA PRO A 287 -0.76 -3.87 50.86
C PRO A 287 0.73 -3.51 50.99
N PRO A 288 1.06 -2.25 51.31
CA PRO A 288 2.43 -1.82 51.45
C PRO A 288 3.11 -2.57 52.61
N ALA A 289 4.24 -3.17 52.32
CA ALA A 289 5.06 -3.89 53.30
C ALA A 289 5.38 -2.97 54.51
N ALA A 290 4.88 -3.37 55.67
CA ALA A 290 5.19 -2.71 56.94
C ALA A 290 6.70 -2.81 57.22
N LYS A 291 7.39 -1.68 57.27
CA LYS A 291 8.76 -1.58 57.78
C LYS A 291 8.72 -1.86 59.27
N LYS A 292 9.46 -2.92 59.69
CA LYS A 292 9.99 -3.06 61.06
C LYS A 292 11.40 -2.58 61.10
#